data_873755556e0d61c742f3eed309ab716a
#
_entry.id   873755556e0d61c742f3eed309ab716a
#
_cell.length_a   1.000
_cell.length_b   1.000
_cell.length_c   1.000
_cell.angle_alpha   90.00
_cell.angle_beta   90.00
_cell.angle_gamma   90.00
#
_symmetry.space_group_name_H-M   'P 1'
#
loop_
_entity.id
_entity.type
_entity.pdbx_description
1 polymer ?
#
loop_
_entity_poly.entity_id
_entity_poly.type
_entity_poly.pdbx_seq_one_letter_code
_entity_poly.pdbx_strand_id
1 'polypeptide(L)'
;MRQALLLLAAALPLTVMGGAAHAVKWVSGEEFTGHCRAYLDAPTSLDGVVCVAYIQGCLGGAEATDAEVERTVRAEYAGRATLLDRAVETRVRSRVRQFGATYYAHYCLPVAEPVTRVVANVVAYIDAHPEAETLNAQETVYGALQEFYPCAED
;
A
#
# COMPACT_ATOMS: atom_id res chain seq x y z
N MET A 1 77.00 -21.00 12.05
CA MET A 1 75.79 -21.74 11.70
C MET A 1 74.61 -20.94 12.20
N ARG A 2 73.96 -20.17 11.31
CA ARG A 2 72.76 -19.35 11.62
C ARG A 2 71.58 -19.94 10.84
N GLN A 3 70.63 -20.53 11.56
CA GLN A 3 69.38 -21.02 10.99
C GLN A 3 68.40 -19.86 10.82
N ALA A 4 68.06 -19.58 9.56
CA ALA A 4 67.03 -18.63 9.23
C ALA A 4 65.67 -19.32 9.27
N LEU A 5 64.79 -18.93 10.20
CA LEU A 5 63.41 -19.36 10.31
C LEU A 5 62.57 -18.53 9.33
N LEU A 6 62.13 -19.15 8.25
CA LEU A 6 61.15 -18.57 7.33
C LEU A 6 59.73 -18.81 7.86
N LEU A 7 59.09 -17.69 8.36
CA LEU A 7 57.68 -17.68 8.70
C LEU A 7 56.86 -17.47 7.43
N LEU A 8 56.21 -18.50 6.94
CA LEU A 8 55.15 -18.41 5.90
C LEU A 8 53.87 -17.89 6.55
N ALA A 9 53.57 -16.62 6.31
CA ALA A 9 52.27 -16.07 6.63
C ALA A 9 51.24 -16.51 5.56
N ALA A 10 50.41 -17.51 5.89
CA ALA A 10 49.27 -17.91 5.06
C ALA A 10 48.15 -16.85 5.16
N ALA A 11 48.02 -16.00 4.14
CA ALA A 11 46.90 -15.11 3.98
C ALA A 11 45.66 -15.90 3.55
N LEU A 12 44.72 -16.13 4.49
CA LEU A 12 43.40 -16.63 4.15
C LEU A 12 42.59 -15.52 3.47
N PRO A 13 42.03 -15.75 2.27
CA PRO A 13 41.10 -14.79 1.70
C PRO A 13 39.78 -14.83 2.51
N LEU A 14 39.41 -13.73 3.19
CA LEU A 14 38.06 -13.55 3.70
C LEU A 14 37.15 -13.35 2.47
N THR A 15 36.49 -14.42 2.05
CA THR A 15 35.35 -14.33 1.16
C THR A 15 34.17 -13.72 1.95
N VAL A 16 33.98 -12.42 1.82
CA VAL A 16 32.75 -11.76 2.28
C VAL A 16 31.63 -12.29 1.40
N MET A 17 30.86 -13.25 1.91
CA MET A 17 29.58 -13.65 1.32
C MET A 17 28.63 -12.44 1.49
N GLY A 18 28.65 -11.54 0.51
CA GLY A 18 27.66 -10.49 0.37
C GLY A 18 26.30 -11.15 0.17
N GLY A 19 25.49 -11.26 1.25
CA GLY A 19 24.09 -11.62 1.15
C GLY A 19 23.44 -10.62 0.21
N ALA A 20 22.89 -11.09 -0.92
CA ALA A 20 22.09 -10.26 -1.79
C ALA A 20 20.93 -9.70 -0.96
N ALA A 21 20.92 -8.39 -0.74
CA ALA A 21 19.78 -7.73 -0.15
C ALA A 21 18.60 -7.96 -1.10
N HIS A 22 17.63 -8.79 -0.69
CA HIS A 22 16.42 -8.99 -1.45
C HIS A 22 15.63 -7.69 -1.42
N ALA A 23 15.64 -6.94 -2.54
CA ALA A 23 14.77 -5.79 -2.70
C ALA A 23 13.31 -6.24 -2.65
N VAL A 24 12.44 -5.44 -2.04
CA VAL A 24 11.00 -5.69 -2.08
C VAL A 24 10.55 -5.67 -3.55
N LYS A 25 10.04 -6.81 -4.02
CA LYS A 25 9.48 -6.90 -5.36
C LYS A 25 8.01 -6.48 -5.30
N TRP A 26 7.66 -5.45 -6.03
CA TRP A 26 6.27 -5.06 -6.19
C TRP A 26 5.53 -6.09 -7.05
N VAL A 27 4.28 -6.37 -6.72
CA VAL A 27 3.40 -7.18 -7.54
C VAL A 27 3.08 -6.38 -8.81
N SER A 28 3.27 -6.97 -9.99
CA SER A 28 2.93 -6.30 -11.25
C SER A 28 1.42 -6.24 -11.46
N GLY A 29 0.96 -5.28 -12.27
CA GLY A 29 -0.45 -5.20 -12.65
C GLY A 29 -0.92 -6.46 -13.38
N GLU A 30 -0.10 -7.02 -14.27
CA GLU A 30 -0.40 -8.27 -14.97
C GLU A 30 -0.62 -9.45 -14.00
N GLU A 31 0.32 -9.67 -13.06
CA GLU A 31 0.22 -10.74 -12.06
C GLU A 31 -1.04 -10.56 -11.20
N PHE A 32 -1.28 -9.35 -10.71
CA PHE A 32 -2.45 -9.00 -9.91
C PHE A 32 -3.77 -9.20 -10.68
N THR A 33 -3.81 -8.77 -11.93
CA THR A 33 -4.96 -8.92 -12.83
C THR A 33 -5.34 -10.40 -12.99
N GLY A 34 -4.34 -11.27 -13.18
CA GLY A 34 -4.56 -12.72 -13.26
C GLY A 34 -5.25 -13.27 -12.02
N HIS A 35 -4.77 -12.91 -10.84
CA HIS A 35 -5.38 -13.32 -9.56
C HIS A 35 -6.81 -12.81 -9.41
N CYS A 36 -7.08 -11.55 -9.75
CA CYS A 36 -8.40 -10.96 -9.55
C CYS A 36 -9.45 -11.47 -10.55
N ARG A 37 -9.07 -11.75 -11.79
CA ARG A 37 -9.98 -12.42 -12.75
C ARG A 37 -10.33 -13.83 -12.30
N ALA A 38 -9.35 -14.59 -11.78
CA ALA A 38 -9.61 -15.92 -11.24
C ALA A 38 -10.57 -15.92 -10.04
N TYR A 39 -10.61 -14.84 -9.24
CA TYR A 39 -11.57 -14.70 -8.15
C TYR A 39 -13.03 -14.76 -8.62
N LEU A 40 -13.37 -14.19 -9.77
CA LEU A 40 -14.75 -14.17 -10.26
C LEU A 40 -15.27 -15.58 -10.52
N ASP A 41 -14.42 -16.49 -10.98
CA ASP A 41 -14.78 -17.87 -11.29
C ASP A 41 -14.66 -18.80 -10.08
N ALA A 42 -13.64 -18.57 -9.25
CA ALA A 42 -13.30 -19.43 -8.12
C ALA A 42 -12.82 -18.61 -6.91
N PRO A 43 -13.73 -17.95 -6.14
CA PRO A 43 -13.36 -17.03 -5.05
C PRO A 43 -12.51 -17.66 -3.93
N THR A 44 -12.59 -18.99 -3.76
CA THR A 44 -11.84 -19.75 -2.75
C THR A 44 -10.54 -20.36 -3.28
N SER A 45 -10.22 -20.16 -4.56
CA SER A 45 -8.93 -20.55 -5.13
C SER A 45 -7.78 -19.76 -4.49
N LEU A 46 -6.57 -20.27 -4.63
CA LEU A 46 -5.38 -19.55 -4.15
C LEU A 46 -5.29 -18.16 -4.80
N ASP A 47 -5.52 -18.06 -6.10
CA ASP A 47 -5.51 -16.79 -6.82
C ASP A 47 -6.57 -15.83 -6.30
N GLY A 48 -7.80 -16.33 -6.08
CA GLY A 48 -8.87 -15.52 -5.52
C GLY A 48 -8.54 -14.99 -4.11
N VAL A 49 -7.94 -15.82 -3.27
CA VAL A 49 -7.48 -15.42 -1.93
C VAL A 49 -6.37 -14.37 -2.02
N VAL A 50 -5.42 -14.52 -2.95
CA VAL A 50 -4.34 -13.53 -3.17
C VAL A 50 -4.91 -12.19 -3.60
N CYS A 51 -5.85 -12.16 -4.56
CA CYS A 51 -6.53 -10.92 -4.98
C CYS A 51 -7.19 -10.20 -3.80
N VAL A 52 -8.02 -10.92 -3.02
CA VAL A 52 -8.73 -10.35 -1.86
C VAL A 52 -7.74 -9.84 -0.81
N ALA A 53 -6.73 -10.64 -0.47
CA ALA A 53 -5.74 -10.26 0.55
C ALA A 53 -4.94 -9.02 0.13
N TYR A 54 -4.60 -8.90 -1.16
CA TYR A 54 -3.90 -7.72 -1.68
C TYR A 54 -4.76 -6.45 -1.57
N ILE A 55 -6.01 -6.53 -2.02
CA ILE A 55 -6.95 -5.39 -1.92
C ILE A 55 -7.17 -5.00 -0.46
N GLN A 56 -7.39 -5.97 0.44
CA GLN A 56 -7.55 -5.69 1.88
C GLN A 56 -6.29 -5.06 2.49
N GLY A 57 -5.10 -5.47 2.03
CA GLY A 57 -3.84 -4.85 2.42
C GLY A 57 -3.76 -3.38 1.99
N CYS A 58 -4.17 -3.05 0.78
CA CYS A 58 -4.24 -1.66 0.28
C CYS A 58 -5.24 -0.83 1.10
N LEU A 59 -6.44 -1.38 1.38
CA LEU A 59 -7.46 -0.70 2.19
C LEU A 59 -6.97 -0.42 3.61
N GLY A 60 -6.45 -1.44 4.29
CA GLY A 60 -5.93 -1.30 5.65
C GLY A 60 -4.71 -0.38 5.73
N GLY A 61 -3.86 -0.36 4.71
CA GLY A 61 -2.75 0.56 4.60
C GLY A 61 -3.21 2.01 4.49
N ALA A 62 -4.24 2.29 3.70
CA ALA A 62 -4.83 3.62 3.55
C ALA A 62 -5.45 4.10 4.87
N GLU A 63 -6.26 3.27 5.53
CA GLU A 63 -6.85 3.59 6.84
C GLU A 63 -5.78 3.89 7.89
N ALA A 64 -4.71 3.08 7.95
CA ALA A 64 -3.61 3.30 8.88
C ALA A 64 -2.88 4.62 8.59
N THR A 65 -2.71 4.98 7.32
CA THR A 65 -2.07 6.24 6.89
C THR A 65 -2.92 7.44 7.30
N ASP A 66 -4.22 7.41 7.05
CA ASP A 66 -5.13 8.49 7.41
C ASP A 66 -5.19 8.69 8.94
N ALA A 67 -5.23 7.59 9.70
CA ALA A 67 -5.18 7.64 11.16
C ALA A 67 -3.85 8.24 11.68
N GLU A 68 -2.73 7.96 11.02
CA GLU A 68 -1.43 8.56 11.36
C GLU A 68 -1.39 10.04 11.01
N VAL A 69 -1.92 10.45 9.85
CA VAL A 69 -2.04 11.86 9.47
C VAL A 69 -2.85 12.63 10.52
N GLU A 70 -4.02 12.11 10.93
CA GLU A 70 -4.84 12.75 11.96
C GLU A 70 -4.06 12.87 13.29
N ARG A 71 -3.37 11.83 13.70
CA ARG A 71 -2.58 11.79 14.95
C ARG A 71 -1.43 12.80 14.91
N THR A 72 -0.69 12.85 13.80
CA THR A 72 0.45 13.75 13.61
C THR A 72 0.00 15.21 13.63
N VAL A 73 -1.05 15.54 12.88
CA VAL A 73 -1.62 16.90 12.88
C VAL A 73 -2.07 17.30 14.28
N ARG A 74 -2.76 16.39 15.00
CA ARG A 74 -3.17 16.67 16.36
C ARG A 74 -1.99 16.93 17.30
N ALA A 75 -0.93 16.12 17.24
CA ALA A 75 0.26 16.28 18.06
C ALA A 75 1.01 17.59 17.72
N GLU A 76 1.13 17.91 16.45
CA GLU A 76 1.85 19.12 15.99
C GLU A 76 1.12 20.41 16.36
N TYR A 77 -0.22 20.44 16.25
CA TYR A 77 -1.02 21.64 16.47
C TYR A 77 -1.68 21.72 17.86
N ALA A 78 -1.53 20.68 18.69
CA ALA A 78 -2.05 20.66 20.06
C ALA A 78 -1.44 21.79 20.90
N GLY A 79 -2.32 22.55 21.57
CA GLY A 79 -1.90 23.65 22.46
C GLY A 79 -1.43 24.92 21.74
N ARG A 80 -1.41 24.95 20.43
CA ARG A 80 -1.14 26.18 19.66
C ARG A 80 -2.33 27.14 19.74
N ALA A 81 -2.04 28.41 20.00
CA ALA A 81 -3.06 29.40 20.35
C ALA A 81 -3.70 30.09 19.15
N THR A 82 -3.12 29.96 17.94
CA THR A 82 -3.61 30.72 16.79
C THR A 82 -4.90 30.14 16.22
N LEU A 83 -5.72 31.00 15.64
CA LEU A 83 -6.94 30.57 14.92
C LEU A 83 -6.63 29.65 13.74
N LEU A 84 -5.47 29.87 13.08
CA LEU A 84 -5.04 29.05 11.95
C LEU A 84 -4.71 27.62 12.38
N ASP A 85 -3.98 27.45 13.46
CA ASP A 85 -3.60 26.12 13.98
C ASP A 85 -4.86 25.32 14.34
N ARG A 86 -5.81 25.94 15.03
CA ARG A 86 -7.10 25.30 15.36
C ARG A 86 -7.92 24.96 14.11
N ALA A 87 -7.88 25.83 13.10
CA ALA A 87 -8.59 25.56 11.85
C ALA A 87 -8.00 24.36 11.10
N VAL A 88 -6.66 24.20 11.06
CA VAL A 88 -5.99 23.03 10.44
C VAL A 88 -6.39 21.75 11.17
N GLU A 89 -6.24 21.71 12.50
CA GLU A 89 -6.61 20.54 13.30
C GLU A 89 -8.10 20.15 13.09
N THR A 90 -8.98 21.13 13.12
CA THR A 90 -10.42 20.89 12.96
C THR A 90 -10.75 20.36 11.57
N ARG A 91 -10.14 20.91 10.51
CA ARG A 91 -10.39 20.49 9.13
C ARG A 91 -9.94 19.03 8.89
N VAL A 92 -8.74 18.67 9.33
CA VAL A 92 -8.24 17.29 9.15
C VAL A 92 -9.20 16.30 9.83
N ARG A 93 -9.59 16.55 11.07
CA ARG A 93 -10.50 15.68 11.81
C ARG A 93 -11.92 15.65 11.24
N SER A 94 -12.42 16.79 10.74
CA SER A 94 -13.77 16.84 10.17
C SER A 94 -13.84 16.05 8.86
N ARG A 95 -12.83 16.12 8.02
CA ARG A 95 -12.78 15.38 6.74
C ARG A 95 -12.81 13.87 6.96
N VAL A 96 -11.94 13.34 7.82
CA VAL A 96 -11.94 11.91 8.14
C VAL A 96 -13.28 11.46 8.76
N ARG A 97 -13.88 12.28 9.65
CA ARG A 97 -15.20 11.94 10.22
C ARG A 97 -16.34 12.01 9.21
N GLN A 98 -16.29 12.95 8.28
CA GLN A 98 -17.35 13.16 7.29
C GLN A 98 -17.27 12.15 6.15
N PHE A 99 -16.09 11.85 5.67
CA PHE A 99 -15.85 11.09 4.43
C PHE A 99 -15.27 9.69 4.67
N GLY A 100 -14.83 9.36 5.88
CA GLY A 100 -14.28 8.06 6.23
C GLY A 100 -12.75 8.03 6.34
N ALA A 101 -12.24 6.88 6.76
CA ALA A 101 -10.84 6.65 7.11
C ALA A 101 -9.91 6.47 5.89
N THR A 102 -10.37 6.76 4.68
CA THR A 102 -9.60 6.66 3.44
C THR A 102 -9.63 7.96 2.62
N TYR A 103 -10.06 9.06 3.27
CA TYR A 103 -10.22 10.35 2.62
C TYR A 103 -8.90 10.87 2.01
N TYR A 104 -7.78 10.76 2.74
CA TYR A 104 -6.48 11.21 2.23
C TYR A 104 -5.85 10.28 1.19
N ALA A 105 -6.39 9.09 1.03
CA ALA A 105 -6.10 8.21 -0.09
C ALA A 105 -6.96 8.54 -1.33
N HIS A 106 -7.78 9.60 -1.25
CA HIS A 106 -8.64 10.10 -2.32
C HIS A 106 -9.76 9.15 -2.75
N TYR A 107 -10.23 8.29 -1.85
CA TYR A 107 -11.44 7.50 -2.06
C TYR A 107 -12.22 7.38 -0.74
N CYS A 108 -13.54 7.22 -0.84
CA CYS A 108 -14.43 7.18 0.31
C CYS A 108 -15.28 5.91 0.28
N LEU A 109 -14.73 4.84 0.84
CA LEU A 109 -15.38 3.53 0.87
C LEU A 109 -16.54 3.54 1.88
N PRO A 110 -17.76 3.09 1.50
CA PRO A 110 -18.86 2.92 2.44
C PRO A 110 -18.53 1.93 3.55
N VAL A 111 -18.95 2.22 4.80
CA VAL A 111 -18.62 1.41 5.99
C VAL A 111 -19.00 -0.08 5.87
N ALA A 112 -20.01 -0.39 5.08
CA ALA A 112 -20.51 -1.76 4.92
C ALA A 112 -20.30 -2.30 3.50
N GLU A 113 -19.31 -1.78 2.76
CA GLU A 113 -19.04 -2.22 1.39
C GLU A 113 -18.54 -3.67 1.37
N PRO A 114 -19.23 -4.61 0.70
CA PRO A 114 -18.77 -5.99 0.61
C PRO A 114 -17.48 -6.09 -0.20
N VAL A 115 -16.51 -6.86 0.29
CA VAL A 115 -15.23 -7.09 -0.42
C VAL A 115 -15.45 -7.64 -1.83
N THR A 116 -16.49 -8.46 -2.03
CA THR A 116 -16.86 -8.99 -3.35
C THR A 116 -17.19 -7.91 -4.36
N ARG A 117 -17.84 -6.81 -3.93
CA ARG A 117 -18.11 -5.67 -4.79
C ARG A 117 -16.85 -4.87 -5.08
N VAL A 118 -16.00 -4.69 -4.08
CA VAL A 118 -14.71 -4.03 -4.30
C VAL A 118 -13.87 -4.78 -5.33
N VAL A 119 -13.79 -6.11 -5.22
CA VAL A 119 -13.08 -6.94 -6.22
C VAL A 119 -13.72 -6.81 -7.60
N ALA A 120 -15.05 -6.87 -7.69
CA ALA A 120 -15.75 -6.72 -8.97
C ALA A 120 -15.46 -5.36 -9.62
N ASN A 121 -15.43 -4.28 -8.84
CA ASN A 121 -15.09 -2.94 -9.33
C ASN A 121 -13.62 -2.84 -9.78
N VAL A 122 -12.70 -3.47 -9.04
CA VAL A 122 -11.28 -3.54 -9.45
C VAL A 122 -11.13 -4.29 -10.77
N VAL A 123 -11.83 -5.41 -10.96
CA VAL A 123 -11.80 -6.13 -12.24
C VAL A 123 -12.43 -5.31 -13.36
N ALA A 124 -13.56 -4.65 -13.09
CA ALA A 124 -14.19 -3.77 -14.08
C ALA A 124 -13.28 -2.61 -14.50
N TYR A 125 -12.52 -2.03 -13.55
CA TYR A 125 -11.50 -1.02 -13.83
C TYR A 125 -10.41 -1.58 -14.76
N ILE A 126 -9.85 -2.75 -14.42
CA ILE A 126 -8.81 -3.40 -15.23
C ILE A 126 -9.30 -3.65 -16.66
N ASP A 127 -10.54 -4.11 -16.82
CA ASP A 127 -11.11 -4.40 -18.14
C ASP A 127 -11.37 -3.11 -18.97
N ALA A 128 -11.66 -2.00 -18.28
CA ALA A 128 -11.83 -0.69 -18.92
C ALA A 128 -10.50 0.02 -19.22
N HIS A 129 -9.43 -0.32 -18.49
CA HIS A 129 -8.12 0.33 -18.53
C HIS A 129 -7.00 -0.70 -18.83
N PRO A 130 -6.79 -1.10 -20.09
CA PRO A 130 -5.76 -2.10 -20.45
C PRO A 130 -4.35 -1.71 -19.99
N GLU A 131 -4.05 -0.42 -19.87
CA GLU A 131 -2.80 0.11 -19.34
C GLU A 131 -2.56 -0.28 -17.87
N ALA A 132 -3.59 -0.63 -17.11
CA ALA A 132 -3.47 -1.07 -15.72
C ALA A 132 -2.57 -2.30 -15.56
N GLU A 133 -2.48 -3.17 -16.57
CA GLU A 133 -1.58 -4.32 -16.56
C GLU A 133 -0.09 -3.91 -16.59
N THR A 134 0.23 -2.72 -17.09
CA THR A 134 1.60 -2.18 -17.15
C THR A 134 2.01 -1.43 -15.89
N LEU A 135 1.06 -1.09 -15.02
CA LEU A 135 1.27 -0.44 -13.74
C LEU A 135 1.72 -1.48 -12.68
N ASN A 136 2.04 -1.01 -11.48
CA ASN A 136 2.10 -1.93 -10.34
C ASN A 136 0.68 -2.17 -9.78
N ALA A 137 0.50 -3.30 -9.09
CA ALA A 137 -0.80 -3.68 -8.55
C ALA A 137 -1.41 -2.65 -7.60
N GLN A 138 -0.58 -1.91 -6.86
CA GLN A 138 -1.05 -0.87 -5.95
C GLN A 138 -1.67 0.30 -6.72
N GLU A 139 -1.03 0.77 -7.78
CA GLU A 139 -1.55 1.84 -8.64
C GLU A 139 -2.88 1.42 -9.27
N THR A 140 -2.99 0.18 -9.72
CA THR A 140 -4.22 -0.38 -10.27
C THR A 140 -5.35 -0.41 -9.23
N VAL A 141 -5.07 -0.87 -8.02
CA VAL A 141 -6.10 -0.90 -6.94
C VAL A 141 -6.53 0.52 -6.56
N TYR A 142 -5.59 1.45 -6.35
CA TYR A 142 -5.95 2.82 -6.00
C TYR A 142 -6.70 3.53 -7.12
N GLY A 143 -6.32 3.33 -8.38
CA GLY A 143 -7.06 3.87 -9.54
C GLY A 143 -8.51 3.40 -9.54
N ALA A 144 -8.74 2.11 -9.35
CA ALA A 144 -10.08 1.55 -9.27
C ALA A 144 -10.88 2.11 -8.07
N LEU A 145 -10.25 2.22 -6.89
CA LEU A 145 -10.92 2.75 -5.71
C LEU A 145 -11.31 4.22 -5.87
N GLN A 146 -10.46 5.03 -6.48
CA GLN A 146 -10.73 6.44 -6.74
C GLN A 146 -11.83 6.64 -7.78
N GLU A 147 -11.91 5.77 -8.79
CA GLU A 147 -12.94 5.85 -9.82
C GLU A 147 -14.32 5.42 -9.29
N PHE A 148 -14.39 4.30 -8.57
CA PHE A 148 -15.67 3.73 -8.12
C PHE A 148 -16.16 4.28 -6.78
N TYR A 149 -15.29 4.88 -5.98
CA TYR A 149 -15.61 5.40 -4.65
C TYR A 149 -15.09 6.83 -4.46
N PRO A 150 -15.38 7.77 -5.37
CA PRO A 150 -14.92 9.14 -5.22
C PRO A 150 -15.49 9.75 -3.93
N CYS A 151 -14.67 10.55 -3.23
CA CYS A 151 -15.17 11.36 -2.14
C CYS A 151 -16.09 12.47 -2.70
N ALA A 152 -17.22 12.71 -2.04
CA ALA A 152 -18.09 13.84 -2.41
C ALA A 152 -17.29 15.14 -2.27
N GLU A 153 -17.24 15.93 -3.34
CA GLU A 153 -16.74 17.31 -3.28
C GLU A 153 -17.84 18.19 -2.68
N ASP A 154 -17.46 19.03 -1.69
CA ASP A 154 -18.35 20.06 -1.12
C ASP A 154 -18.37 21.30 -2.01
#